data_2a6224a32546de83741260f58e58b39f
#
_entry.id   2a6224a32546de83741260f58e58b39f
#
_cell.length_a   1.000
_cell.length_b   1.000
_cell.length_c   1.000
_cell.angle_alpha   90.00
_cell.angle_beta   90.00
_cell.angle_gamma   90.00
#
_symmetry.space_group_name_H-M   'P 1'
#
loop_
_entity.id
_entity.type
_entity.pdbx_description
1 polymer ?
#
loop_
_entity_poly.entity_id
_entity_poly.type
_entity_poly.pdbx_seq_one_letter_code
_entity_poly.pdbx_strand_id
1 'polypeptide(L)'
;MGRTLEKVLIKNDDDIFSAEKGYILPNQIRCVEIEALVDTGASYLCLPPKVIKELGLRFAKSTPVKTGSGIYDLRIFKGAEITIKDRTIEMQVMENINDNVPPLIGYLVLEMMDWVVDPKNQTIMGNPLNDGKWVMDMY
;
A
#
# COMPACT_ATOMS: atom_id res chain seq x y z
N MET A 1 18.06 -14.63 7.74
CA MET A 1 17.58 -13.29 7.37
C MET A 1 16.16 -13.09 7.81
N GLY A 2 15.91 -12.02 8.50
CA GLY A 2 14.60 -11.69 8.97
C GLY A 2 13.71 -11.10 7.87
N ARG A 3 12.41 -11.19 8.08
CA ARG A 3 11.40 -10.53 7.27
C ARG A 3 10.84 -9.37 8.06
N THR A 4 10.66 -8.24 7.38
CA THR A 4 9.96 -7.10 7.96
C THR A 4 8.51 -7.15 7.52
N LEU A 5 7.62 -7.36 8.49
CA LEU A 5 6.17 -7.41 8.26
C LEU A 5 5.52 -6.22 8.95
N GLU A 6 4.58 -5.58 8.28
CA GLU A 6 3.83 -4.46 8.82
C GLU A 6 2.35 -4.60 8.52
N LYS A 7 1.53 -4.15 9.44
CA LYS A 7 0.09 -4.07 9.20
C LYS A 7 -0.21 -2.87 8.32
N VAL A 8 -1.07 -3.08 7.33
CA VAL A 8 -1.54 -2.05 6.42
C VAL A 8 -3.05 -2.02 6.47
N LEU A 9 -3.60 -0.85 6.74
CA LEU A 9 -5.03 -0.61 6.62
C LEU A 9 -5.28 0.07 5.28
N ILE A 10 -6.12 -0.54 4.45
CA ILE A 10 -6.47 0.01 3.15
C ILE A 10 -7.97 0.28 3.13
N LYS A 11 -8.35 1.48 2.73
CA LYS A 11 -9.76 1.88 2.58
C LYS A 11 -10.02 2.31 1.15
N ASN A 12 -11.26 2.08 0.72
CA ASN A 12 -11.72 2.59 -0.56
C ASN A 12 -11.99 4.10 -0.44
N ASP A 13 -11.22 4.90 -1.16
CA ASP A 13 -11.29 6.36 -1.05
C ASP A 13 -12.61 6.92 -1.60
N ASP A 14 -13.17 6.30 -2.63
CA ASP A 14 -14.49 6.71 -3.14
C ASP A 14 -15.58 6.53 -2.07
N ASP A 15 -15.48 5.46 -1.27
CA ASP A 15 -16.41 5.21 -0.17
C ASP A 15 -16.24 6.27 0.93
N ILE A 16 -14.99 6.64 1.24
CA ILE A 16 -14.70 7.70 2.22
C ILE A 16 -15.38 9.00 1.78
N PHE A 17 -15.21 9.37 0.53
CA PHE A 17 -15.85 10.56 -0.04
C PHE A 17 -17.37 10.46 0.06
N SER A 18 -17.94 9.32 -0.31
CA SER A 18 -19.38 9.08 -0.25
C SER A 18 -19.94 9.19 1.17
N ALA A 19 -19.20 8.70 2.16
CA ALA A 19 -19.57 8.82 3.57
C ALA A 19 -19.51 10.28 4.04
N GLU A 20 -18.49 11.03 3.63
CA GLU A 20 -18.37 12.44 3.95
C GLU A 20 -19.54 13.25 3.39
N LYS A 21 -20.05 12.87 2.23
CA LYS A 21 -21.21 13.52 1.59
C LYS A 21 -22.56 13.01 2.13
N GLY A 22 -22.55 12.02 3.02
CA GLY A 22 -23.76 11.44 3.56
C GLY A 22 -24.48 10.48 2.62
N TYR A 23 -23.83 10.03 1.54
CA TYR A 23 -24.43 9.09 0.59
C TYR A 23 -24.45 7.66 1.14
N ILE A 24 -23.49 7.34 1.98
CA ILE A 24 -23.41 6.07 2.68
C ILE A 24 -23.06 6.32 4.15
N LEU A 25 -23.24 5.31 5.00
CA LEU A 25 -22.86 5.38 6.41
C LEU A 25 -21.35 5.12 6.55
N PRO A 26 -20.69 5.67 7.58
CA PRO A 26 -19.27 5.41 7.81
C PRO A 26 -18.89 3.92 7.88
N ASN A 27 -19.78 3.08 8.42
CA ASN A 27 -19.53 1.63 8.52
C ASN A 27 -19.71 0.89 7.20
N GLN A 28 -20.09 1.59 6.13
CA GLN A 28 -20.20 1.03 4.79
C GLN A 28 -18.94 1.28 3.95
N ILE A 29 -17.95 1.99 4.49
CA ILE A 29 -16.65 2.18 3.83
C ILE A 29 -15.95 0.83 3.77
N ARG A 30 -15.66 0.37 2.56
CA ARG A 30 -14.92 -0.89 2.37
C ARG A 30 -13.48 -0.70 2.81
N CYS A 31 -13.01 -1.59 3.67
CA CYS A 31 -11.65 -1.55 4.18
C CYS A 31 -11.14 -2.97 4.47
N VAL A 32 -9.82 -3.10 4.40
CA VAL A 32 -9.13 -4.36 4.71
C VAL A 32 -7.90 -4.03 5.53
N GLU A 33 -7.66 -4.74 6.61
CA GLU A 33 -6.41 -4.70 7.34
C GLU A 33 -5.66 -6.00 7.08
N ILE A 34 -4.44 -5.89 6.58
CA ILE A 34 -3.62 -7.05 6.23
C ILE A 34 -2.21 -6.86 6.73
N GLU A 35 -1.50 -7.97 6.90
CA GLU A 35 -0.08 -7.96 7.15
C GLU A 35 0.64 -8.07 5.80
N ALA A 36 1.59 -7.17 5.54
CA ALA A 36 2.33 -7.12 4.29
C ALA A 36 3.82 -7.21 4.55
N LEU A 37 4.54 -7.80 3.60
CA LEU A 37 5.99 -7.90 3.63
C LEU A 37 6.60 -6.62 3.08
N VAL A 38 7.52 -6.01 3.81
CA VAL A 38 8.28 -4.85 3.33
C VAL A 38 9.29 -5.35 2.31
N ASP A 39 9.14 -4.91 1.06
CA ASP A 39 9.99 -5.34 -0.07
C ASP A 39 10.43 -4.12 -0.86
N THR A 40 11.64 -3.65 -0.60
CA THR A 40 12.20 -2.48 -1.28
C THR A 40 12.53 -2.72 -2.76
N GLY A 41 12.46 -3.96 -3.21
CA GLY A 41 12.56 -4.30 -4.64
C GLY A 41 11.25 -4.09 -5.40
N ALA A 42 10.12 -3.99 -4.70
CA ALA A 42 8.84 -3.65 -5.32
C ALA A 42 8.64 -2.14 -5.33
N SER A 43 7.84 -1.63 -6.26
CA SER A 43 7.55 -0.19 -6.37
C SER A 43 6.34 0.21 -5.54
N TYR A 44 5.21 -0.46 -5.75
CA TYR A 44 3.92 -0.10 -5.17
C TYR A 44 3.60 -0.92 -3.93
N LEU A 45 2.49 -0.58 -3.28
CA LEU A 45 1.78 -1.55 -2.46
C LEU A 45 1.17 -2.56 -3.42
N CYS A 46 1.53 -3.84 -3.26
CA CYS A 46 1.05 -4.93 -4.11
C CYS A 46 0.08 -5.78 -3.31
N LEU A 47 -1.10 -6.00 -3.84
CA LEU A 47 -2.20 -6.68 -3.15
C LEU A 47 -2.68 -7.91 -3.93
N PRO A 48 -3.09 -8.98 -3.24
CA PRO A 48 -3.72 -10.11 -3.90
C PRO A 48 -4.99 -9.68 -4.66
N PRO A 49 -5.32 -10.33 -5.79
CA PRO A 49 -6.54 -10.03 -6.54
C PRO A 49 -7.81 -10.03 -5.69
N LYS A 50 -7.95 -10.98 -4.76
CA LYS A 50 -9.13 -11.06 -3.88
C LYS A 50 -9.27 -9.83 -2.99
N VAL A 51 -8.16 -9.25 -2.53
CA VAL A 51 -8.19 -8.04 -1.69
C VAL A 51 -8.60 -6.83 -2.52
N ILE A 52 -8.07 -6.70 -3.73
CA ILE A 52 -8.46 -5.64 -4.67
C ILE A 52 -9.97 -5.68 -4.92
N LYS A 53 -10.50 -6.88 -5.15
CA LYS A 53 -11.92 -7.09 -5.40
C LYS A 53 -12.76 -6.73 -4.18
N GLU A 54 -12.35 -7.18 -3.01
CA GLU A 54 -13.04 -6.90 -1.74
C GLU A 54 -13.11 -5.40 -1.47
N LEU A 55 -12.03 -4.67 -1.76
CA LEU A 55 -11.97 -3.23 -1.61
C LEU A 55 -12.78 -2.49 -2.69
N GLY A 56 -13.08 -3.16 -3.82
CA GLY A 56 -13.80 -2.54 -4.92
C GLY A 56 -13.06 -1.39 -5.58
N LEU A 57 -11.73 -1.46 -5.64
CA LEU A 57 -10.92 -0.41 -6.23
C LEU A 57 -11.14 -0.30 -7.73
N ARG A 58 -10.93 0.89 -8.29
CA ARG A 58 -11.16 1.17 -9.71
C ARG A 58 -9.92 0.85 -10.53
N PHE A 59 -10.12 0.16 -11.64
CA PHE A 59 -9.02 -0.13 -12.57
C PHE A 59 -8.47 1.16 -13.18
N ALA A 60 -7.16 1.33 -13.14
CA ALA A 60 -6.48 2.48 -13.75
C ALA A 60 -5.84 2.11 -15.09
N LYS A 61 -4.96 1.12 -15.08
CA LYS A 61 -4.21 0.71 -16.28
C LYS A 61 -3.52 -0.62 -16.03
N SER A 62 -3.05 -1.25 -17.12
CA SER A 62 -2.09 -2.35 -17.05
C SER A 62 -0.70 -1.84 -17.38
N THR A 63 0.31 -2.45 -16.79
CA THR A 63 1.71 -2.09 -17.06
C THR A 63 2.57 -3.35 -17.08
N PRO A 64 3.57 -3.41 -17.97
CA PRO A 64 4.54 -4.50 -17.93
C PRO A 64 5.44 -4.37 -16.72
N VAL A 65 5.60 -5.47 -15.99
CA VAL A 65 6.41 -5.54 -14.77
C VAL A 65 7.40 -6.68 -14.90
N LYS A 66 8.67 -6.39 -14.66
CA LYS A 66 9.72 -7.40 -14.67
C LYS A 66 9.79 -8.06 -13.30
N THR A 67 9.66 -9.38 -13.28
CA THR A 67 9.78 -10.19 -12.09
C THR A 67 10.91 -11.21 -12.25
N GLY A 68 11.22 -11.96 -11.21
CA GLY A 68 12.22 -13.02 -11.28
C GLY A 68 11.89 -14.13 -12.28
N SER A 69 10.62 -14.31 -12.62
CA SER A 69 10.16 -15.35 -13.54
C SER A 69 9.78 -14.83 -14.93
N GLY A 70 9.95 -13.53 -15.21
CA GLY A 70 9.66 -12.96 -16.52
C GLY A 70 8.98 -11.61 -16.45
N ILE A 71 8.42 -11.18 -17.59
CA ILE A 71 7.68 -9.93 -17.71
C ILE A 71 6.20 -10.27 -17.78
N TYR A 72 5.41 -9.62 -16.94
CA TYR A 72 3.95 -9.81 -16.87
C TYR A 72 3.25 -8.46 -16.96
N ASP A 73 2.08 -8.45 -17.57
CA ASP A 73 1.21 -7.29 -17.51
C ASP A 73 0.41 -7.36 -16.22
N LEU A 74 0.70 -6.44 -15.30
CA LEU A 74 0.01 -6.37 -14.02
C LEU A 74 -0.95 -5.18 -14.01
N ARG A 75 -2.08 -5.34 -13.33
CA ARG A 75 -3.09 -4.30 -13.27
C ARG A 75 -2.81 -3.35 -12.12
N ILE A 76 -2.99 -2.06 -12.39
CA ILE A 76 -2.88 -1.01 -11.39
C ILE A 76 -4.27 -0.45 -11.13
N PHE A 77 -4.59 -0.30 -9.85
CA PHE A 77 -5.88 0.21 -9.38
C PHE A 77 -5.68 1.52 -8.62
N LYS A 78 -6.71 2.34 -8.62
CA LYS A 78 -6.72 3.64 -7.97
C LYS A 78 -7.84 3.73 -6.94
N GLY A 79 -7.79 4.77 -6.11
CA GLY A 79 -8.79 5.00 -5.09
C GLY A 79 -8.52 4.28 -3.78
N ALA A 80 -7.25 4.03 -3.45
CA ALA A 80 -6.87 3.42 -2.18
C ALA A 80 -6.31 4.46 -1.23
N GLU A 81 -6.85 4.50 0.00
CA GLU A 81 -6.24 5.20 1.12
C GLU A 81 -5.47 4.18 1.94
N ILE A 82 -4.18 4.41 2.12
CA ILE A 82 -3.25 3.48 2.75
C ILE A 82 -2.77 4.06 4.06
N THR A 83 -2.92 3.30 5.15
CA THR A 83 -2.43 3.69 6.48
C THR A 83 -1.46 2.64 6.99
N ILE A 84 -0.26 3.08 7.37
CA ILE A 84 0.74 2.27 8.05
C ILE A 84 1.15 3.02 9.31
N LYS A 85 0.91 2.40 10.47
CA LYS A 85 1.09 3.05 11.77
C LYS A 85 0.25 4.35 11.81
N ASP A 86 0.88 5.49 12.01
CA ASP A 86 0.20 6.79 12.14
C ASP A 86 0.23 7.64 10.86
N ARG A 87 0.63 7.06 9.72
CA ARG A 87 0.78 7.79 8.46
C ARG A 87 -0.16 7.26 7.39
N THR A 88 -0.85 8.16 6.72
CA THR A 88 -1.87 7.85 5.73
C THR A 88 -1.59 8.59 4.43
N ILE A 89 -1.65 7.88 3.31
CA ILE A 89 -1.53 8.46 1.98
C ILE A 89 -2.59 7.87 1.06
N GLU A 90 -2.86 8.57 -0.04
CA GLU A 90 -3.61 8.03 -1.17
C GLU A 90 -2.61 7.64 -2.25
N MET A 91 -2.74 6.45 -2.79
CA MET A 91 -1.81 5.96 -3.79
C MET A 91 -2.45 4.87 -4.64
N GLN A 92 -1.97 4.74 -5.87
CA GLN A 92 -2.31 3.59 -6.70
C GLN A 92 -1.67 2.34 -6.12
N VAL A 93 -2.35 1.22 -6.29
CA VAL A 93 -1.87 -0.10 -5.85
C VAL A 93 -1.77 -1.04 -7.04
N MET A 94 -0.88 -2.01 -6.94
CA MET A 94 -0.67 -3.00 -7.99
C MET A 94 -1.30 -4.33 -7.56
N GLU A 95 -1.98 -4.99 -8.50
CA GLU A 95 -2.50 -6.32 -8.26
C GLU A 95 -1.39 -7.36 -8.47
N ASN A 96 -1.23 -8.26 -7.51
CA ASN A 96 -0.31 -9.39 -7.64
C ASN A 96 -0.80 -10.34 -8.76
N ILE A 97 0.11 -11.15 -9.29
CA ILE A 97 -0.19 -12.13 -10.35
C ILE A 97 -1.33 -13.05 -9.93
N ASN A 98 -1.36 -13.48 -8.67
CA ASN A 98 -2.38 -14.36 -8.12
C ASN A 98 -2.48 -14.17 -6.61
N ASP A 99 -3.43 -14.88 -5.98
CA ASP A 99 -3.69 -14.77 -4.54
C ASP A 99 -2.62 -15.43 -3.66
N ASN A 100 -1.71 -16.20 -4.25
CA ASN A 100 -0.65 -16.90 -3.50
C ASN A 100 0.58 -16.01 -3.23
N VAL A 101 0.71 -14.91 -3.97
CA VAL A 101 1.77 -13.93 -3.72
C VAL A 101 1.36 -13.07 -2.53
N PRO A 102 2.20 -12.97 -1.49
CA PRO A 102 1.83 -12.18 -0.31
C PRO A 102 1.73 -10.69 -0.64
N PRO A 103 0.97 -9.93 0.15
CA PRO A 103 0.97 -8.47 0.04
C PRO A 103 2.38 -7.92 0.24
N LEU A 104 2.78 -6.93 -0.57
CA LEU A 104 4.10 -6.33 -0.53
C LEU A 104 3.98 -4.82 -0.35
N ILE A 105 4.79 -4.26 0.55
CA ILE A 105 4.95 -2.81 0.68
C ILE A 105 6.19 -2.40 -0.08
N GLY A 106 6.01 -1.71 -1.21
CA GLY A 106 7.08 -1.29 -2.07
C GLY A 106 7.73 0.03 -1.63
N TYR A 107 8.85 0.37 -2.28
CA TYR A 107 9.67 1.51 -1.86
C TYR A 107 8.97 2.86 -2.02
N LEU A 108 8.07 3.02 -3.01
CA LEU A 108 7.35 4.29 -3.19
C LEU A 108 6.46 4.62 -2.00
N VAL A 109 5.84 3.60 -1.39
CA VAL A 109 5.03 3.79 -0.18
C VAL A 109 5.89 4.25 0.98
N LEU A 110 7.04 3.58 1.18
CA LEU A 110 7.96 3.93 2.25
C LEU A 110 8.50 5.36 2.09
N GLU A 111 8.90 5.73 0.87
CA GLU A 111 9.41 7.08 0.58
C GLU A 111 8.31 8.13 0.81
N MET A 112 7.10 7.89 0.31
CA MET A 112 6.00 8.84 0.46
C MET A 112 5.63 9.06 1.92
N MET A 113 5.72 8.02 2.74
CA MET A 113 5.45 8.09 4.17
C MET A 113 6.68 8.42 5.02
N ASP A 114 7.84 8.55 4.39
CA ASP A 114 9.12 8.78 5.06
C ASP A 114 9.45 7.72 6.13
N TRP A 115 9.14 6.46 5.80
CA TRP A 115 9.52 5.30 6.59
C TRP A 115 10.86 4.73 6.13
N VAL A 116 11.69 4.32 7.08
CA VAL A 116 12.98 3.68 6.84
C VAL A 116 12.93 2.28 7.42
N VAL A 117 13.50 1.32 6.69
CA VAL A 117 13.59 -0.06 7.17
C VAL A 117 14.68 -0.15 8.23
N ASP A 118 14.34 -0.75 9.37
CA ASP A 118 15.28 -1.12 10.42
C ASP A 118 15.51 -2.64 10.34
N PRO A 119 16.57 -3.09 9.66
CA PRO A 119 16.78 -4.52 9.48
C PRO A 119 17.14 -5.25 10.77
N LYS A 120 17.70 -4.55 11.75
CA LYS A 120 18.08 -5.15 13.03
C LYS A 120 16.86 -5.56 13.84
N ASN A 121 15.85 -4.71 13.89
CA ASN A 121 14.61 -4.96 14.65
C ASN A 121 13.48 -5.53 13.76
N GLN A 122 13.74 -5.72 12.47
CA GLN A 122 12.76 -6.23 11.50
C GLN A 122 11.46 -5.41 11.51
N THR A 123 11.62 -4.09 11.50
CA THR A 123 10.51 -3.15 11.52
C THR A 123 10.82 -1.95 10.64
N ILE A 124 9.88 -1.04 10.53
CA ILE A 124 10.09 0.27 9.93
C ILE A 124 10.06 1.32 11.03
N MET A 125 10.74 2.43 10.78
CA MET A 125 10.79 3.55 11.72
C MET A 125 10.76 4.86 10.96
N GLY A 126 10.38 5.94 11.63
CA GLY A 126 10.48 7.27 11.05
C GLY A 126 11.93 7.60 10.71
N ASN A 127 12.12 8.38 9.64
CA ASN A 127 13.45 8.73 9.16
C ASN A 127 14.25 9.45 10.27
N PRO A 128 15.42 8.91 10.70
CA PRO A 128 16.23 9.55 11.74
C PRO A 128 16.72 10.95 11.36
N LEU A 129 16.87 11.25 10.06
CA LEU A 129 17.26 12.58 9.59
C LEU A 129 16.18 13.63 9.90
N ASN A 130 14.96 13.21 10.15
CA ASN A 130 13.83 14.06 10.49
C ASN A 130 13.34 13.82 11.92
N ASP A 131 14.22 13.30 12.79
CA ASP A 131 13.90 12.94 14.19
C ASP A 131 12.70 11.97 14.29
N GLY A 132 12.53 11.10 13.28
CA GLY A 132 11.42 10.16 13.21
C GLY A 132 10.07 10.78 12.85
N LYS A 133 10.03 12.09 12.59
CA LYS A 133 8.80 12.80 12.22
C LYS A 133 8.57 12.73 10.71
N TRP A 134 7.31 12.79 10.33
CA TRP A 134 6.95 12.78 8.92
C TRP A 134 7.11 14.20 8.34
N VAL A 135 8.21 14.39 7.62
CA VAL A 135 8.55 15.66 6.96
C VAL A 135 8.60 15.43 5.46
N MET A 136 7.96 16.28 4.70
CA MET A 136 7.96 16.21 3.25
C MET A 136 8.82 17.34 2.68
N ASP A 137 9.61 16.99 1.66
CA ASP A 137 10.41 17.98 0.94
C ASP A 137 9.55 18.67 -0.13
N MET A 138 9.78 19.97 -0.30
CA MET A 138 9.09 20.75 -1.32
C MET A 138 9.89 20.91 -2.61
N TYR A 139 11.17 20.60 -2.52
CA TYR A 139 12.11 20.76 -3.63
C TYR A 139 12.76 19.45 -4.02
#